data_8582aff6be0b4149d8dc81ffe0eee245
#
_entry.id   8582aff6be0b4149d8dc81ffe0eee245
#
_cell.length_a   1.000
_cell.length_b   1.000
_cell.length_c   1.000
_cell.angle_alpha   90.00
_cell.angle_beta   90.00
_cell.angle_gamma   90.00
#
_symmetry.space_group_name_H-M   'P 1'
#
loop_
_entity.id
_entity.type
_entity.pdbx_description
1 polymer ?
#
loop_
_entity_poly.entity_id
_entity_poly.type
_entity_poly.pdbx_seq_one_letter_code
_entity_poly.pdbx_strand_id
1 'polypeptide(L)'
;FGQSAQLPQILNGFGIKDTVFWRGCSERHGTNKTEFLWQSNDGSEVTAQILPLGYAIGKYLPLNEEELKDRLDKYFPVLERGAVTENLILPNGHDQMPLQQNIFEVMDMMKKIYPDKDFFISRYENIFAELEKNREKLDVIKGEFNDPKYMRVHRTISSTRMDIKIANVTIENKITNILEPLASIAYSLGFEYHHGLIELMWKEIMKNHAHDSISCCCTDQVHKEIMARFELAHDKAD
;
A
#
# COMPACT_ATOMS: atom_id res chain seq x y z
N PHE A 1 9.90 -1.62 -2.23
CA PHE A 1 8.72 -0.88 -2.69
C PHE A 1 8.47 -1.16 -4.17
N GLY A 2 7.33 -0.80 -4.68
CA GLY A 2 6.74 -1.19 -5.93
C GLY A 2 5.55 -2.11 -5.69
N GLN A 3 4.81 -2.44 -6.73
CA GLN A 3 3.57 -3.19 -6.62
C GLN A 3 3.65 -4.42 -7.52
N SER A 4 3.55 -5.62 -6.93
CA SER A 4 3.57 -6.88 -7.68
C SER A 4 2.35 -7.01 -8.60
N ALA A 5 2.56 -7.55 -9.81
CA ALA A 5 1.48 -7.85 -10.76
C ALA A 5 0.41 -8.83 -10.20
N GLN A 6 0.74 -9.57 -9.15
CA GLN A 6 -0.19 -10.50 -8.49
C GLN A 6 -1.05 -9.81 -7.41
N LEU A 7 -0.75 -8.57 -7.04
CA LEU A 7 -1.44 -7.92 -5.93
C LEU A 7 -2.97 -7.82 -6.12
N PRO A 8 -3.53 -7.52 -7.30
CA PRO A 8 -4.99 -7.54 -7.49
C PRO A 8 -5.63 -8.89 -7.18
N GLN A 9 -5.00 -9.99 -7.58
CA GLN A 9 -5.45 -11.35 -7.25
C GLN A 9 -5.49 -11.58 -5.75
N ILE A 10 -4.42 -11.20 -5.05
CA ILE A 10 -4.32 -11.34 -3.59
C ILE A 10 -5.40 -10.51 -2.90
N LEU A 11 -5.55 -9.23 -3.28
CA LEU A 11 -6.55 -8.33 -2.71
C LEU A 11 -7.98 -8.88 -2.90
N ASN A 12 -8.30 -9.39 -4.10
CA ASN A 12 -9.59 -10.02 -4.38
C ASN A 12 -9.83 -11.25 -3.49
N GLY A 13 -8.80 -12.04 -3.20
CA GLY A 13 -8.87 -13.18 -2.27
C GLY A 13 -9.32 -12.78 -0.85
N PHE A 14 -9.07 -11.54 -0.45
CA PHE A 14 -9.53 -10.94 0.81
C PHE A 14 -10.79 -10.08 0.67
N GLY A 15 -11.43 -10.05 -0.51
CA GLY A 15 -12.61 -9.23 -0.77
C GLY A 15 -12.33 -7.74 -0.94
N ILE A 16 -11.05 -7.35 -1.07
CA ILE A 16 -10.62 -5.96 -1.27
C ILE A 16 -10.73 -5.63 -2.76
N LYS A 17 -11.47 -4.58 -3.10
CA LYS A 17 -11.77 -4.16 -4.47
C LYS A 17 -11.00 -2.94 -4.95
N ASP A 18 -10.39 -2.20 -4.03
CA ASP A 18 -9.82 -0.90 -4.28
C ASP A 18 -8.42 -0.80 -3.66
N THR A 19 -7.55 -0.01 -4.28
CA THR A 19 -6.19 0.22 -3.76
C THR A 19 -5.72 1.64 -4.04
N VAL A 20 -4.96 2.19 -3.10
CA VAL A 20 -4.32 3.51 -3.23
C VAL A 20 -2.82 3.33 -3.09
N PHE A 21 -2.06 3.89 -4.00
CA PHE A 21 -0.59 3.89 -3.89
C PHE A 21 0.05 5.10 -4.58
N TRP A 22 1.30 5.33 -4.28
CA TRP A 22 2.06 6.46 -4.81
C TRP A 22 3.14 6.05 -5.78
N ARG A 23 3.90 4.99 -5.45
CA ARG A 23 5.17 4.69 -6.12
C ARG A 23 5.03 3.58 -7.15
N GLY A 24 5.83 3.68 -8.21
CA GLY A 24 6.05 2.59 -9.16
C GLY A 24 5.28 2.71 -10.46
N CYS A 25 4.25 3.54 -10.55
CA CYS A 25 3.49 3.76 -11.78
C CYS A 25 3.94 5.01 -12.52
N SER A 26 3.94 4.94 -13.85
CA SER A 26 4.16 6.05 -14.76
C SER A 26 3.41 5.78 -16.07
N GLU A 27 3.41 6.75 -16.98
CA GLU A 27 2.82 6.61 -18.33
C GLU A 27 3.45 5.48 -19.17
N ARG A 28 4.60 4.94 -18.76
CA ARG A 28 5.20 3.76 -19.39
C ARG A 28 4.36 2.50 -19.24
N HIS A 29 3.40 2.51 -18.31
CA HIS A 29 2.44 1.42 -18.13
C HIS A 29 1.19 1.55 -19.01
N GLY A 30 1.14 2.56 -19.90
CA GLY A 30 0.09 2.70 -20.91
C GLY A 30 -1.06 3.62 -20.51
N THR A 31 -0.98 4.34 -19.40
CA THR A 31 -1.97 5.35 -19.00
C THR A 31 -1.31 6.61 -18.44
N ASN A 32 -1.96 7.76 -18.69
CA ASN A 32 -1.64 9.03 -18.04
C ASN A 32 -2.65 9.38 -16.94
N LYS A 33 -3.64 8.51 -16.71
CA LYS A 33 -4.67 8.70 -15.70
C LYS A 33 -4.14 8.32 -14.31
N THR A 34 -4.69 8.96 -13.30
CA THR A 34 -4.40 8.63 -11.89
C THR A 34 -5.32 7.54 -11.36
N GLU A 35 -6.42 7.27 -12.06
CA GLU A 35 -7.38 6.21 -11.75
C GLU A 35 -7.48 5.23 -12.91
N PHE A 36 -7.40 3.93 -12.60
CA PHE A 36 -7.50 2.86 -13.60
C PHE A 36 -7.92 1.53 -12.98
N LEU A 37 -8.26 0.56 -13.81
CA LEU A 37 -8.46 -0.83 -13.41
C LEU A 37 -7.11 -1.57 -13.50
N TRP A 38 -6.63 -2.03 -12.36
CA TRP A 38 -5.42 -2.83 -12.32
C TRP A 38 -5.76 -4.31 -12.35
N GLN A 39 -5.29 -5.02 -13.38
CA GLN A 39 -5.63 -6.41 -13.63
C GLN A 39 -4.42 -7.32 -13.48
N SER A 40 -4.56 -8.38 -12.69
CA SER A 40 -3.62 -9.50 -12.58
C SER A 40 -3.72 -10.45 -13.79
N ASN A 41 -2.75 -11.37 -13.90
CA ASN A 41 -2.69 -12.33 -15.00
C ASN A 41 -3.87 -13.33 -15.02
N ASP A 42 -4.48 -13.62 -13.88
CA ASP A 42 -5.66 -14.47 -13.75
C ASP A 42 -6.98 -13.77 -14.10
N GLY A 43 -6.93 -12.46 -14.41
CA GLY A 43 -8.10 -11.64 -14.71
C GLY A 43 -8.71 -10.93 -13.49
N SER A 44 -8.21 -11.16 -12.28
CA SER A 44 -8.63 -10.41 -11.08
C SER A 44 -8.33 -8.93 -11.23
N GLU A 45 -9.27 -8.08 -10.85
CA GLU A 45 -9.15 -6.61 -10.98
C GLU A 45 -9.41 -5.91 -9.66
N VAL A 46 -8.71 -4.78 -9.47
CA VAL A 46 -9.02 -3.78 -8.44
C VAL A 46 -9.03 -2.39 -9.06
N THR A 47 -9.86 -1.49 -8.52
CA THR A 47 -9.79 -0.08 -8.87
C THR A 47 -8.57 0.54 -8.17
N ALA A 48 -7.69 1.14 -8.94
CA ALA A 48 -6.44 1.73 -8.43
C ALA A 48 -6.50 3.26 -8.52
N GLN A 49 -6.12 3.92 -7.43
CA GLN A 49 -5.90 5.36 -7.34
C GLN A 49 -4.42 5.63 -7.10
N ILE A 50 -3.76 6.33 -8.01
CA ILE A 50 -2.40 6.83 -7.80
C ILE A 50 -2.45 8.21 -7.14
N LEU A 51 -1.53 8.46 -6.23
CA LEU A 51 -1.29 9.77 -5.63
C LEU A 51 -0.08 10.44 -6.33
N PRO A 52 -0.27 11.21 -7.40
CA PRO A 52 0.84 11.66 -8.27
C PRO A 52 1.84 12.57 -7.56
N LEU A 53 1.40 13.29 -6.53
CA LEU A 53 2.23 14.15 -5.69
C LEU A 53 2.53 13.53 -4.31
N GLY A 54 2.11 12.28 -4.09
CA GLY A 54 2.29 11.55 -2.84
C GLY A 54 1.17 11.79 -1.81
N TYR A 55 1.28 11.08 -0.69
CA TYR A 55 0.25 11.04 0.35
C TYR A 55 0.32 12.17 1.38
N ALA A 56 1.19 13.15 1.17
CA ALA A 56 1.43 14.23 2.14
C ALA A 56 1.17 15.64 1.61
N ILE A 57 0.56 15.78 0.45
CA ILE A 57 0.41 17.10 -0.20
C ILE A 57 -0.54 18.04 0.53
N GLY A 58 -1.52 17.50 1.22
CA GLY A 58 -2.45 18.27 2.05
C GLY A 58 -1.98 18.49 3.49
N LYS A 59 -0.77 18.02 3.89
CA LYS A 59 -0.27 18.21 5.24
C LYS A 59 0.10 19.67 5.52
N TYR A 60 -0.18 20.14 6.72
CA TYR A 60 0.19 21.49 7.19
C TYR A 60 -0.12 22.56 6.13
N LEU A 61 -1.34 22.54 5.59
CA LEU A 61 -1.79 23.61 4.71
C LEU A 61 -1.77 24.94 5.49
N PRO A 62 -1.12 25.98 4.95
CA PRO A 62 -0.94 27.24 5.68
C PRO A 62 -2.27 28.00 5.82
N LEU A 63 -2.46 28.68 6.96
CA LEU A 63 -3.54 29.63 7.16
C LEU A 63 -3.07 31.04 6.77
N ASN A 64 -2.54 31.15 5.55
CA ASN A 64 -2.13 32.38 4.89
C ASN A 64 -2.57 32.27 3.44
N GLU A 65 -3.31 33.26 2.97
CA GLU A 65 -3.95 33.21 1.63
C GLU A 65 -2.95 33.09 0.49
N GLU A 66 -1.87 33.88 0.52
CA GLU A 66 -0.85 33.89 -0.52
C GLU A 66 -0.07 32.56 -0.59
N GLU A 67 0.39 32.09 0.57
CA GLU A 67 1.13 30.81 0.68
C GLU A 67 0.25 29.63 0.30
N LEU A 68 -1.02 29.63 0.74
CA LEU A 68 -1.98 28.56 0.45
C LEU A 68 -2.27 28.51 -1.05
N LYS A 69 -2.52 29.68 -1.65
CA LYS A 69 -2.76 29.80 -3.09
C LYS A 69 -1.55 29.36 -3.92
N ASP A 70 -0.36 29.85 -3.60
CA ASP A 70 0.88 29.46 -4.29
C ASP A 70 1.13 27.95 -4.24
N ARG A 71 0.79 27.32 -3.11
CA ARG A 71 0.93 25.87 -2.93
C ARG A 71 -0.11 25.09 -3.76
N LEU A 72 -1.37 25.49 -3.73
CA LEU A 72 -2.46 24.78 -4.41
C LEU A 72 -2.41 25.01 -5.93
N ASP A 73 -2.02 26.19 -6.40
CA ASP A 73 -1.83 26.49 -7.83
C ASP A 73 -0.74 25.58 -8.47
N LYS A 74 0.21 25.07 -7.66
CA LYS A 74 1.18 24.08 -8.12
C LYS A 74 0.63 22.67 -8.15
N TYR A 75 -0.34 22.36 -7.28
CA TYR A 75 -0.86 20.99 -7.13
C TYR A 75 -2.02 20.72 -8.08
N PHE A 76 -3.00 21.61 -8.19
CA PHE A 76 -4.20 21.38 -8.98
C PHE A 76 -3.91 20.99 -10.44
N PRO A 77 -3.02 21.66 -11.19
CA PRO A 77 -2.77 21.26 -12.57
C PRO A 77 -2.19 19.85 -12.72
N VAL A 78 -1.48 19.35 -11.69
CA VAL A 78 -0.94 17.99 -11.70
C VAL A 78 -2.04 16.97 -11.38
N LEU A 79 -2.90 17.26 -10.42
CA LEU A 79 -4.00 16.40 -10.02
C LEU A 79 -5.06 16.31 -11.14
N GLU A 80 -5.46 17.46 -11.70
CA GLU A 80 -6.48 17.55 -12.75
C GLU A 80 -6.06 16.86 -14.04
N ARG A 81 -4.77 16.91 -14.38
CA ARG A 81 -4.27 16.31 -15.64
C ARG A 81 -4.55 14.83 -15.79
N GLY A 82 -4.50 14.07 -14.68
CA GLY A 82 -4.66 12.62 -14.69
C GLY A 82 -6.03 12.15 -14.20
N ALA A 83 -6.83 13.04 -13.63
CA ALA A 83 -8.11 12.68 -13.02
C ALA A 83 -9.15 12.23 -14.05
N VAL A 84 -9.84 11.12 -13.75
CA VAL A 84 -10.92 10.59 -14.58
C VAL A 84 -12.26 11.24 -14.24
N THR A 85 -12.38 11.74 -13.01
CA THR A 85 -13.56 12.45 -12.50
C THR A 85 -13.19 13.86 -12.07
N GLU A 86 -14.17 14.66 -11.68
CA GLU A 86 -13.95 16.01 -11.15
C GLU A 86 -13.43 15.99 -9.68
N ASN A 87 -13.38 14.80 -9.05
CA ASN A 87 -12.95 14.65 -7.68
C ASN A 87 -11.42 14.52 -7.59
N LEU A 88 -10.79 15.39 -6.82
CA LEU A 88 -9.35 15.39 -6.57
C LEU A 88 -9.06 15.06 -5.10
N ILE A 89 -7.97 14.34 -4.87
CA ILE A 89 -7.56 13.94 -3.52
C ILE A 89 -6.40 14.80 -3.04
N LEU A 90 -6.57 15.43 -1.88
CA LEU A 90 -5.54 16.14 -1.13
C LEU A 90 -5.32 15.41 0.21
N PRO A 91 -4.47 14.38 0.30
CA PRO A 91 -4.23 13.67 1.54
C PRO A 91 -3.68 14.61 2.62
N ASN A 92 -4.45 14.79 3.71
CA ASN A 92 -4.05 15.64 4.84
C ASN A 92 -3.46 14.79 5.96
N GLY A 93 -2.17 14.56 5.91
CA GLY A 93 -1.44 13.74 6.87
C GLY A 93 -0.06 13.35 6.40
N HIS A 94 0.67 12.70 7.26
CA HIS A 94 1.98 12.09 7.01
C HIS A 94 2.29 11.09 8.11
N ASP A 95 3.36 10.30 7.93
CA ASP A 95 3.87 9.40 8.96
C ASP A 95 4.11 10.13 10.28
N GLN A 96 3.61 9.56 11.38
CA GLN A 96 3.85 10.05 12.74
C GLN A 96 3.44 11.52 12.97
N MET A 97 2.47 12.01 12.22
CA MET A 97 2.00 13.39 12.28
C MET A 97 0.64 13.47 12.97
N PRO A 98 0.41 14.42 13.88
CA PRO A 98 -0.92 14.70 14.43
C PRO A 98 -1.83 15.30 13.36
N LEU A 99 -3.14 15.18 13.57
CA LEU A 99 -4.13 15.86 12.73
C LEU A 99 -3.93 17.38 12.76
N GLN A 100 -4.11 18.00 11.62
CA GLN A 100 -4.07 19.46 11.52
C GLN A 100 -5.28 20.07 12.23
N GLN A 101 -5.03 20.80 13.32
CA GLN A 101 -6.09 21.32 14.21
C GLN A 101 -6.97 22.38 13.53
N ASN A 102 -6.38 23.23 12.70
CA ASN A 102 -7.06 24.34 12.03
C ASN A 102 -7.52 24.00 10.60
N ILE A 103 -7.75 22.71 10.30
CA ILE A 103 -8.08 22.28 8.92
C ILE A 103 -9.37 22.93 8.39
N PHE A 104 -10.38 23.14 9.25
CA PHE A 104 -11.64 23.77 8.83
C PHE A 104 -11.46 25.24 8.46
N GLU A 105 -10.64 25.99 9.22
CA GLU A 105 -10.31 27.38 8.91
C GLU A 105 -9.57 27.48 7.58
N VAL A 106 -8.64 26.55 7.32
CA VAL A 106 -7.92 26.45 6.04
C VAL A 106 -8.90 26.13 4.91
N MET A 107 -9.81 25.21 5.09
CA MET A 107 -10.83 24.87 4.08
C MET A 107 -11.75 26.07 3.76
N ASP A 108 -12.14 26.85 4.75
CA ASP A 108 -12.91 28.08 4.52
C ASP A 108 -12.12 29.12 3.73
N MET A 109 -10.81 29.20 3.95
CA MET A 109 -9.92 30.02 3.14
C MET A 109 -9.79 29.47 1.69
N MET A 110 -9.65 28.16 1.53
CA MET A 110 -9.63 27.51 0.21
C MET A 110 -10.89 27.83 -0.61
N LYS A 111 -12.07 27.76 0.01
CA LYS A 111 -13.35 28.12 -0.64
C LYS A 111 -13.41 29.58 -1.09
N LYS A 112 -12.76 30.48 -0.35
CA LYS A 112 -12.67 31.90 -0.77
C LYS A 112 -11.72 32.10 -1.95
N ILE A 113 -10.58 31.39 -1.95
CA ILE A 113 -9.58 31.47 -3.04
C ILE A 113 -10.10 30.83 -4.33
N TYR A 114 -10.82 29.69 -4.21
CA TYR A 114 -11.32 28.88 -5.32
C TYR A 114 -12.85 28.71 -5.22
N PRO A 115 -13.65 29.74 -5.53
CA PRO A 115 -15.09 29.71 -5.39
C PRO A 115 -15.80 28.76 -6.39
N ASP A 116 -15.07 28.29 -7.38
CA ASP A 116 -15.50 27.29 -8.37
C ASP A 116 -15.24 25.83 -7.92
N LYS A 117 -14.62 25.65 -6.75
CA LYS A 117 -14.29 24.32 -6.22
C LYS A 117 -14.96 24.10 -4.86
N ASP A 118 -15.48 22.89 -4.69
CA ASP A 118 -16.00 22.43 -3.40
C ASP A 118 -14.90 21.69 -2.61
N PHE A 119 -14.72 22.05 -1.33
CA PHE A 119 -13.78 21.42 -0.43
C PHE A 119 -14.51 20.76 0.74
N PHE A 120 -14.26 19.49 0.97
CA PHE A 120 -14.85 18.73 2.04
C PHE A 120 -13.91 17.63 2.56
N ILE A 121 -14.05 17.26 3.83
CA ILE A 121 -13.34 16.12 4.40
C ILE A 121 -14.04 14.84 3.97
N SER A 122 -13.26 13.87 3.47
CA SER A 122 -13.79 12.65 2.91
C SER A 122 -12.91 11.45 3.26
N ARG A 123 -13.30 10.28 2.76
CA ARG A 123 -12.59 9.01 2.84
C ARG A 123 -12.38 8.43 1.45
N TYR A 124 -11.41 7.54 1.32
CA TYR A 124 -11.11 6.90 0.03
C TYR A 124 -12.31 6.13 -0.53
N GLU A 125 -13.13 5.53 0.31
CA GLU A 125 -14.34 4.82 -0.14
C GLU A 125 -15.29 5.68 -0.97
N ASN A 126 -15.37 6.97 -0.69
CA ASN A 126 -16.25 7.88 -1.43
C ASN A 126 -15.73 8.12 -2.86
N ILE A 127 -14.41 8.25 -3.05
CA ILE A 127 -13.85 8.39 -4.40
C ILE A 127 -13.98 7.09 -5.19
N PHE A 128 -13.79 5.93 -4.56
CA PHE A 128 -13.98 4.64 -5.24
C PHE A 128 -15.44 4.41 -5.63
N ALA A 129 -16.39 4.82 -4.80
CA ALA A 129 -17.81 4.79 -5.15
C ALA A 129 -18.14 5.67 -6.36
N GLU A 130 -17.43 6.79 -6.53
CA GLU A 130 -17.58 7.65 -7.71
C GLU A 130 -16.88 7.06 -8.94
N LEU A 131 -15.70 6.46 -8.76
CA LEU A 131 -15.00 5.77 -9.85
C LEU A 131 -15.78 4.56 -10.36
N GLU A 132 -16.47 3.83 -9.51
CA GLU A 132 -17.32 2.71 -9.93
C GLU A 132 -18.47 3.16 -10.83
N LYS A 133 -19.08 4.34 -10.59
CA LYS A 133 -20.09 4.93 -11.49
C LYS A 133 -19.52 5.35 -12.86
N ASN A 134 -18.21 5.54 -12.94
CA ASN A 134 -17.47 5.96 -14.14
C ASN A 134 -16.50 4.87 -14.62
N ARG A 135 -16.78 3.60 -14.29
CA ARG A 135 -15.88 2.48 -14.55
C ARG A 135 -15.52 2.34 -16.03
N GLU A 136 -16.44 2.69 -16.93
CA GLU A 136 -16.23 2.65 -18.38
C GLU A 136 -15.19 3.65 -18.89
N LYS A 137 -14.83 4.66 -18.09
CA LYS A 137 -13.78 5.64 -18.40
C LYS A 137 -12.39 5.20 -17.95
N LEU A 138 -12.31 4.13 -17.16
CA LEU A 138 -11.04 3.64 -16.59
C LEU A 138 -10.29 2.78 -17.61
N ASP A 139 -8.99 3.03 -17.77
CA ASP A 139 -8.11 2.17 -18.56
C ASP A 139 -7.85 0.87 -17.81
N VAL A 140 -7.69 -0.25 -18.53
CA VAL A 140 -7.26 -1.51 -17.92
C VAL A 140 -5.74 -1.65 -18.06
N ILE A 141 -5.04 -1.69 -16.94
CA ILE A 141 -3.58 -1.76 -16.87
C ILE A 141 -3.15 -3.08 -16.25
N LYS A 142 -2.18 -3.76 -16.87
CA LYS A 142 -1.61 -5.03 -16.41
C LYS A 142 -0.15 -4.89 -16.03
N GLY A 143 0.32 -5.80 -15.20
CA GLY A 143 1.72 -5.91 -14.83
C GLY A 143 2.06 -5.32 -13.47
N GLU A 144 3.37 -5.30 -13.18
CA GLU A 144 3.89 -4.73 -11.94
C GLU A 144 4.19 -3.24 -12.08
N PHE A 145 4.08 -2.50 -11.01
CA PHE A 145 4.46 -1.10 -10.96
C PHE A 145 5.78 -0.94 -10.20
N ASN A 146 6.86 -0.82 -10.95
CA ASN A 146 8.22 -0.75 -10.42
C ASN A 146 9.07 0.27 -11.20
N ASP A 147 8.44 1.33 -11.73
CA ASP A 147 9.13 2.41 -12.44
C ASP A 147 9.52 3.53 -11.45
N PRO A 148 10.81 3.89 -11.33
CA PRO A 148 11.28 4.94 -10.45
C PRO A 148 11.16 6.35 -11.06
N LYS A 149 10.48 6.55 -12.19
CA LYS A 149 10.46 7.80 -12.93
C LYS A 149 10.05 9.01 -12.08
N TYR A 150 8.96 8.88 -11.35
CA TYR A 150 8.43 9.99 -10.54
C TYR A 150 8.83 9.92 -9.08
N MET A 151 9.10 8.71 -8.57
CA MET A 151 9.48 8.50 -7.18
C MET A 151 10.33 7.24 -7.02
N ARG A 152 11.31 7.29 -6.13
CA ARG A 152 12.16 6.14 -5.81
C ARG A 152 11.34 4.91 -5.41
N VAL A 153 11.66 3.74 -5.96
CA VAL A 153 11.02 2.46 -5.65
C VAL A 153 11.92 1.55 -4.80
N HIS A 154 13.12 1.98 -4.48
CA HIS A 154 14.08 1.24 -3.63
C HIS A 154 14.25 -0.24 -4.03
N ARG A 155 14.49 -0.52 -5.31
CA ARG A 155 14.61 -1.90 -5.85
C ARG A 155 15.65 -2.77 -5.14
N THR A 156 16.70 -2.15 -4.60
CA THR A 156 17.79 -2.84 -3.89
C THR A 156 17.35 -3.54 -2.62
N ILE A 157 16.20 -3.21 -2.04
CA ILE A 157 15.66 -3.90 -0.88
C ILE A 157 15.43 -5.40 -1.13
N SER A 158 15.21 -5.79 -2.38
CA SER A 158 15.04 -7.21 -2.74
C SER A 158 16.30 -8.04 -2.61
N SER A 159 17.48 -7.42 -2.57
CA SER A 159 18.79 -8.09 -2.49
C SER A 159 19.63 -7.71 -1.28
N THR A 160 19.12 -6.83 -0.42
CA THR A 160 19.81 -6.42 0.81
C THR A 160 19.54 -7.43 1.93
N ARG A 161 20.57 -7.76 2.75
CA ARG A 161 20.46 -8.68 3.88
C ARG A 161 19.72 -9.97 3.49
N MET A 162 20.31 -10.71 2.56
CA MET A 162 19.72 -11.93 2.00
C MET A 162 19.46 -13.02 3.03
N ASP A 163 20.18 -13.03 4.14
CA ASP A 163 19.95 -13.90 5.28
C ASP A 163 18.51 -13.79 5.82
N ILE A 164 17.97 -12.58 5.97
CA ILE A 164 16.55 -12.37 6.33
C ILE A 164 15.60 -12.99 5.30
N LYS A 165 15.83 -12.77 4.01
CA LYS A 165 14.98 -13.31 2.93
C LYS A 165 15.03 -14.83 2.90
N ILE A 166 16.22 -15.39 3.03
CA ILE A 166 16.41 -16.85 3.06
C ILE A 166 15.73 -17.45 4.29
N ALA A 167 15.93 -16.89 5.48
CA ALA A 167 15.28 -17.35 6.69
C ALA A 167 13.75 -17.30 6.58
N ASN A 168 13.21 -16.20 6.03
CA ASN A 168 11.77 -16.04 5.81
C ASN A 168 11.22 -17.15 4.91
N VAL A 169 11.78 -17.31 3.71
CA VAL A 169 11.29 -18.31 2.74
C VAL A 169 11.46 -19.74 3.29
N THR A 170 12.53 -20.00 4.04
CA THR A 170 12.79 -21.32 4.62
C THR A 170 11.71 -21.69 5.65
N ILE A 171 11.39 -20.79 6.58
CA ILE A 171 10.37 -21.09 7.60
C ILE A 171 8.95 -21.09 7.03
N GLU A 172 8.62 -20.17 6.11
CA GLU A 172 7.32 -20.20 5.43
C GLU A 172 7.10 -21.53 4.71
N ASN A 173 8.07 -22.00 3.92
CA ASN A 173 8.01 -23.28 3.24
C ASN A 173 7.89 -24.47 4.22
N LYS A 174 8.60 -24.44 5.35
CA LYS A 174 8.52 -25.47 6.36
C LYS A 174 7.10 -25.57 6.94
N ILE A 175 6.50 -24.43 7.26
CA ILE A 175 5.13 -24.41 7.82
C ILE A 175 4.11 -24.82 6.77
N THR A 176 4.10 -24.17 5.59
CA THR A 176 3.04 -24.35 4.58
C THR A 176 3.12 -25.67 3.83
N ASN A 177 4.33 -26.18 3.57
CA ASN A 177 4.53 -27.36 2.72
C ASN A 177 4.82 -28.66 3.51
N ILE A 178 5.14 -28.56 4.80
CA ILE A 178 5.48 -29.72 5.62
C ILE A 178 4.58 -29.78 6.86
N LEU A 179 4.66 -28.79 7.74
CA LEU A 179 4.02 -28.84 9.06
C LEU A 179 2.49 -28.84 8.97
N GLU A 180 1.89 -27.86 8.33
CA GLU A 180 0.42 -27.79 8.21
C GLU A 180 -0.17 -28.98 7.44
N PRO A 181 0.40 -29.45 6.30
CA PRO A 181 -0.06 -30.67 5.66
C PRO A 181 0.04 -31.91 6.53
N LEU A 182 1.17 -32.13 7.23
CA LEU A 182 1.33 -33.28 8.12
C LEU A 182 0.38 -33.19 9.33
N ALA A 183 0.23 -32.04 9.94
CA ALA A 183 -0.73 -31.81 11.03
C ALA A 183 -2.17 -32.09 10.58
N SER A 184 -2.54 -31.68 9.36
CA SER A 184 -3.86 -31.94 8.78
C SER A 184 -4.10 -33.44 8.53
N ILE A 185 -3.08 -34.15 8.02
CA ILE A 185 -3.16 -35.61 7.85
C ILE A 185 -3.29 -36.29 9.21
N ALA A 186 -2.45 -35.96 10.20
CA ALA A 186 -2.52 -36.48 11.54
C ALA A 186 -3.90 -36.26 12.18
N TYR A 187 -4.44 -35.03 12.02
CA TYR A 187 -5.79 -34.72 12.48
C TYR A 187 -6.85 -35.60 11.84
N SER A 188 -6.76 -35.90 10.55
CA SER A 188 -7.69 -36.81 9.87
C SER A 188 -7.63 -38.28 10.39
N LEU A 189 -6.50 -38.61 11.01
CA LEU A 189 -6.28 -39.93 11.66
C LEU A 189 -6.66 -39.94 13.16
N GLY A 190 -7.21 -38.84 13.69
CA GLY A 190 -7.68 -38.72 15.05
C GLY A 190 -6.67 -38.16 16.06
N PHE A 191 -5.54 -37.62 15.60
CA PHE A 191 -4.61 -36.91 16.46
C PHE A 191 -5.05 -35.44 16.66
N GLU A 192 -4.52 -34.80 17.70
CA GLU A 192 -4.81 -33.37 17.95
C GLU A 192 -4.14 -32.48 16.94
N TYR A 193 -4.85 -31.43 16.43
CA TYR A 193 -4.29 -30.37 15.61
C TYR A 193 -3.86 -29.22 16.52
N HIS A 194 -2.55 -29.01 16.65
CA HIS A 194 -1.98 -27.98 17.54
C HIS A 194 -2.10 -26.58 16.94
N HIS A 195 -3.32 -26.12 16.69
CA HIS A 195 -3.62 -24.82 16.07
C HIS A 195 -2.88 -23.65 16.74
N GLY A 196 -2.84 -23.61 18.08
CA GLY A 196 -2.18 -22.54 18.82
C GLY A 196 -0.68 -22.44 18.60
N LEU A 197 0.02 -23.56 18.37
CA LEU A 197 1.46 -23.53 18.03
C LEU A 197 1.69 -22.99 16.63
N ILE A 198 0.89 -23.44 15.66
CA ILE A 198 0.98 -22.96 14.26
C ILE A 198 0.69 -21.45 14.20
N GLU A 199 -0.36 -20.99 14.88
CA GLU A 199 -0.69 -19.57 14.98
C GLU A 199 0.43 -18.75 15.62
N LEU A 200 1.07 -19.29 16.67
CA LEU A 200 2.19 -18.60 17.33
C LEU A 200 3.40 -18.46 16.40
N MET A 201 3.74 -19.49 15.63
CA MET A 201 4.81 -19.42 14.63
C MET A 201 4.52 -18.38 13.58
N TRP A 202 3.32 -18.35 13.01
CA TRP A 202 2.91 -17.32 12.06
C TRP A 202 2.97 -15.91 12.65
N LYS A 203 2.56 -15.73 13.90
CA LYS A 203 2.67 -14.41 14.58
C LYS A 203 4.11 -13.94 14.71
N GLU A 204 5.06 -14.82 15.04
CA GLU A 204 6.48 -14.45 15.10
C GLU A 204 7.03 -14.07 13.71
N ILE A 205 6.68 -14.81 12.67
CA ILE A 205 7.09 -14.52 11.29
C ILE A 205 6.48 -13.20 10.81
N MET A 206 5.18 -12.98 11.03
CA MET A 206 4.48 -11.76 10.59
C MET A 206 5.02 -10.50 11.25
N LYS A 207 5.54 -10.56 12.48
CA LYS A 207 6.26 -9.41 13.09
C LYS A 207 7.47 -8.98 12.26
N ASN A 208 8.12 -9.91 11.57
CA ASN A 208 9.25 -9.64 10.68
C ASN A 208 8.81 -9.09 9.32
N HIS A 209 7.53 -9.21 8.94
CA HIS A 209 6.98 -8.70 7.68
C HIS A 209 6.69 -7.19 7.70
N ALA A 210 6.83 -6.49 8.84
CA ALA A 210 6.84 -5.03 8.84
C ALA A 210 7.81 -4.54 7.75
N HIS A 211 7.37 -3.57 6.93
CA HIS A 211 8.07 -3.25 5.68
C HIS A 211 9.55 -2.86 5.87
N ASP A 212 9.91 -2.16 6.94
CA ASP A 212 11.32 -1.82 7.22
C ASP A 212 12.14 -3.01 7.71
N SER A 213 11.50 -4.00 8.34
CA SER A 213 12.15 -5.22 8.78
C SER A 213 12.48 -6.13 7.60
N ILE A 214 11.48 -6.59 6.84
CA ILE A 214 11.67 -7.49 5.69
C ILE A 214 12.43 -6.82 4.53
N SER A 215 12.28 -5.51 4.36
CA SER A 215 13.02 -4.71 3.39
C SER A 215 14.43 -4.36 3.84
N CYS A 216 14.79 -4.68 5.08
CA CYS A 216 16.13 -4.48 5.65
C CYS A 216 16.56 -3.02 5.83
N CYS A 217 15.61 -2.09 5.89
CA CYS A 217 15.85 -0.69 6.23
C CYS A 217 15.94 -0.50 7.76
N CYS A 218 16.68 -1.37 8.43
CA CYS A 218 16.74 -1.45 9.88
C CYS A 218 18.18 -1.40 10.40
N THR A 219 18.33 -1.09 11.69
CA THR A 219 19.63 -1.15 12.37
C THR A 219 20.10 -2.60 12.55
N ASP A 220 21.39 -2.81 12.85
CA ASP A 220 21.93 -4.14 13.12
C ASP A 220 21.30 -4.78 14.37
N GLN A 221 20.86 -3.98 15.32
CA GLN A 221 20.14 -4.50 16.49
C GLN A 221 18.79 -5.09 16.08
N VAL A 222 18.02 -4.39 15.28
CA VAL A 222 16.74 -4.89 14.75
C VAL A 222 16.93 -6.12 13.86
N HIS A 223 18.00 -6.15 13.06
CA HIS A 223 18.36 -7.34 12.27
C HIS A 223 18.56 -8.59 13.15
N LYS A 224 19.30 -8.46 14.27
CA LYS A 224 19.47 -9.58 15.22
C LYS A 224 18.15 -10.06 15.81
N GLU A 225 17.24 -9.13 16.13
CA GLU A 225 15.91 -9.46 16.65
C GLU A 225 15.02 -10.15 15.61
N ILE A 226 15.12 -9.76 14.34
CA ILE A 226 14.44 -10.43 13.21
C ILE A 226 14.91 -11.87 13.09
N MET A 227 16.24 -12.10 13.10
CA MET A 227 16.82 -13.44 13.01
C MET A 227 16.42 -14.32 14.21
N ALA A 228 16.44 -13.76 15.43
CA ALA A 228 16.00 -14.49 16.62
C ALA A 228 14.52 -14.92 16.54
N ARG A 229 13.63 -14.12 15.93
CA ARG A 229 12.21 -14.54 15.72
C ARG A 229 12.10 -15.66 14.70
N PHE A 230 12.93 -15.67 13.65
CA PHE A 230 12.96 -16.80 12.72
C PHE A 230 13.48 -18.08 13.38
N GLU A 231 14.54 -18.02 14.19
CA GLU A 231 15.04 -19.15 14.97
C GLU A 231 13.94 -19.69 15.89
N LEU A 232 13.26 -18.79 16.63
CA LEU A 232 12.16 -19.20 17.53
C LEU A 232 11.00 -19.86 16.79
N ALA A 233 10.69 -19.44 15.58
CA ALA A 233 9.67 -20.09 14.74
C ALA A 233 10.15 -21.45 14.24
N HIS A 234 11.42 -21.60 13.89
CA HIS A 234 12.03 -22.89 13.51
C HIS A 234 12.01 -23.90 14.65
N ASP A 235 12.43 -23.49 15.85
CA ASP A 235 12.43 -24.35 17.05
C ASP A 235 11.03 -24.88 17.39
N LYS A 236 10.00 -24.10 17.12
CA LYS A 236 8.61 -24.54 17.33
C LYS A 236 8.08 -25.45 16.22
N ALA A 237 8.68 -25.36 15.04
CA ALA A 237 8.29 -26.16 13.87
C ALA A 237 8.98 -27.54 13.83
N ASP A 238 10.00 -27.79 14.64
CA ASP A 238 10.70 -29.05 14.84
C ASP A 238 10.01 -29.90 15.91
#